data_43f4e55206ff5adcb2995156db423003
#
_entry.id   43f4e55206ff5adcb2995156db423003
#
_cell.length_a   1.000
_cell.length_b   1.000
_cell.length_c   1.000
_cell.angle_alpha   90.00
_cell.angle_beta   90.00
_cell.angle_gamma   90.00
#
_symmetry.space_group_name_H-M   'P 1'
#
loop_
_entity.id
_entity.type
_entity.pdbx_description
1 polymer ?
#
loop_
_entity_poly.entity_id
_entity_poly.type
_entity_poly.pdbx_seq_one_letter_code
_entity_poly.pdbx_strand_id
1 'polypeptide(L)'
;MPRRGNVPKREILPDPIYNSVLVTKLVNSIMLDGKKGVAQKVVYGAFDIIQEKTEKDALEVFRDALENIMPTLECKTRRVGGANYQVPMEVRPVRRQTLGLRWLTAYSRARGERTMAERLAGEIMDAANNTGSAVKKREDTHKMAESNKAFAHFRW
;
A
#
# COMPACT_ATOMS: atom_id res chain seq x y z
N MET A 1 -7.91 -1.44 24.28
CA MET A 1 -6.83 -0.54 23.81
C MET A 1 -6.03 -0.06 25.01
N PRO A 2 -4.70 -0.14 25.03
CA PRO A 2 -3.91 0.38 26.13
C PRO A 2 -4.05 1.90 26.17
N ARG A 3 -4.42 2.42 27.33
CA ARG A 3 -4.53 3.87 27.55
C ARG A 3 -3.21 4.49 28.02
N ARG A 4 -2.31 3.67 28.54
CA ARG A 4 -1.00 4.07 29.08
C ARG A 4 0.07 3.09 28.58
N GLY A 5 1.18 3.59 28.08
CA GLY A 5 2.30 2.81 27.59
C GLY A 5 2.28 2.50 26.10
N ASN A 6 3.44 2.13 25.57
CA ASN A 6 3.63 1.75 24.18
C ASN A 6 3.24 0.28 23.97
N VAL A 7 2.48 0.02 22.90
CA VAL A 7 2.18 -1.36 22.48
C VAL A 7 3.44 -1.92 21.80
N PRO A 8 3.97 -3.07 22.28
CA PRO A 8 5.10 -3.70 21.60
C PRO A 8 4.70 -4.12 20.18
N LYS A 9 5.55 -3.81 19.22
CA LYS A 9 5.35 -4.25 17.83
C LYS A 9 5.77 -5.71 17.73
N ARG A 10 4.90 -6.55 17.18
CA ARG A 10 5.24 -7.94 16.87
C ARG A 10 6.23 -7.97 15.71
N GLU A 11 7.26 -8.78 15.84
CA GLU A 11 8.19 -9.06 14.75
C GLU A 11 7.48 -9.89 13.67
N ILE A 12 7.72 -9.53 12.42
CA ILE A 12 7.18 -10.22 11.25
C ILE A 12 8.31 -11.02 10.64
N LEU A 13 8.17 -12.33 10.62
CA LEU A 13 9.10 -13.23 9.97
C LEU A 13 9.08 -13.01 8.44
N PRO A 14 10.23 -13.08 7.77
CA PRO A 14 10.29 -13.01 6.32
C PRO A 14 9.56 -14.18 5.68
N ASP A 15 9.15 -14.00 4.43
CA ASP A 15 8.51 -15.05 3.64
C ASP A 15 9.49 -16.19 3.34
N PRO A 16 9.09 -17.46 3.43
CA PRO A 16 10.00 -18.59 3.26
C PRO A 16 10.56 -18.74 1.84
N ILE A 17 9.84 -18.31 0.80
CA ILE A 17 10.27 -18.43 -0.61
C ILE A 17 11.11 -17.23 -1.03
N TYR A 18 10.62 -16.02 -0.80
CA TYR A 18 11.26 -14.78 -1.24
C TYR A 18 12.17 -14.15 -0.19
N ASN A 19 12.25 -14.71 1.02
CA ASN A 19 13.01 -14.19 2.16
C ASN A 19 12.82 -12.68 2.39
N SER A 20 11.60 -12.19 2.20
CA SER A 20 11.24 -10.78 2.24
C SER A 20 10.10 -10.50 3.22
N VAL A 21 10.33 -9.57 4.15
CA VAL A 21 9.30 -9.07 5.08
C VAL A 21 8.19 -8.32 4.35
N LEU A 22 8.51 -7.67 3.22
CA LEU A 22 7.52 -6.98 2.38
C LEU A 22 6.48 -7.94 1.82
N VAL A 23 6.93 -9.11 1.33
CA VAL A 23 6.03 -10.16 0.82
C VAL A 23 5.13 -10.68 1.93
N THR A 24 5.67 -10.93 3.12
CA THR A 24 4.84 -11.33 4.28
C THR A 24 3.78 -10.27 4.63
N LYS A 25 4.13 -8.98 4.58
CA LYS A 25 3.17 -7.90 4.81
C LYS A 25 2.09 -7.84 3.73
N LEU A 26 2.45 -8.09 2.46
CA LEU A 26 1.50 -8.20 1.36
C LEU A 26 0.54 -9.36 1.57
N VAL A 27 1.04 -10.55 1.89
CA VAL A 27 0.23 -11.73 2.23
C VAL A 27 -0.75 -11.42 3.36
N ASN A 28 -0.27 -10.79 4.45
CA ASN A 28 -1.11 -10.41 5.57
C ASN A 28 -2.18 -9.36 5.21
N SER A 29 -1.90 -8.49 4.23
CA SER A 29 -2.86 -7.48 3.73
C SER A 29 -3.95 -8.09 2.84
N ILE A 30 -3.61 -9.12 2.07
CA ILE A 30 -4.53 -9.84 1.17
C ILE A 30 -5.37 -10.85 1.94
N MET A 31 -4.85 -11.39 3.04
CA MET A 31 -5.50 -12.41 3.84
C MET A 31 -6.90 -11.99 4.30
N LEU A 32 -7.88 -12.88 4.14
CA LEU A 32 -9.23 -12.77 4.68
C LEU A 32 -9.50 -13.97 5.61
N ASP A 33 -10.28 -13.75 6.65
CA ASP A 33 -10.74 -14.78 7.60
C ASP A 33 -9.61 -15.64 8.21
N GLY A 34 -8.39 -15.11 8.29
CA GLY A 34 -7.23 -15.84 8.78
C GLY A 34 -6.67 -16.92 7.83
N LYS A 35 -7.17 -17.00 6.59
CA LYS A 35 -6.77 -17.99 5.59
C LYS A 35 -5.42 -17.64 4.94
N LYS A 36 -4.32 -17.73 5.72
CA LYS A 36 -2.99 -17.31 5.28
C LYS A 36 -2.46 -18.14 4.10
N GLY A 37 -2.67 -19.47 4.11
CA GLY A 37 -2.19 -20.35 3.02
C GLY A 37 -2.82 -20.02 1.66
N VAL A 38 -4.11 -19.60 1.64
CA VAL A 38 -4.77 -19.13 0.42
C VAL A 38 -4.16 -17.81 -0.05
N ALA A 39 -3.92 -16.87 0.86
CA ALA A 39 -3.30 -15.59 0.53
C ALA A 39 -1.87 -15.77 -0.01
N GLN A 40 -1.08 -16.71 0.54
CA GLN A 40 0.23 -17.06 0.01
C GLN A 40 0.15 -17.57 -1.43
N LYS A 41 -0.76 -18.53 -1.71
CA LYS A 41 -0.97 -19.05 -3.07
C LYS A 41 -1.34 -17.93 -4.06
N VAL A 42 -2.17 -16.98 -3.65
CA VAL A 42 -2.54 -15.83 -4.49
C VAL A 42 -1.33 -14.95 -4.80
N VAL A 43 -0.49 -14.65 -3.80
CA VAL A 43 0.69 -13.79 -3.99
C VAL A 43 1.74 -14.50 -4.85
N TYR A 44 1.99 -15.78 -4.61
CA TYR A 44 2.97 -16.53 -5.40
C TYR A 44 2.49 -16.67 -6.85
N GLY A 45 1.21 -17.04 -7.07
CA GLY A 45 0.65 -17.08 -8.42
C GLY A 45 0.66 -15.72 -9.13
N ALA A 46 0.50 -14.60 -8.40
CA ALA A 46 0.67 -13.30 -8.99
C ALA A 46 2.12 -13.01 -9.40
N PHE A 47 3.08 -13.42 -8.60
CA PHE A 47 4.51 -13.26 -8.90
C PHE A 47 4.95 -14.12 -10.09
N ASP A 48 4.44 -15.36 -10.19
CA ASP A 48 4.65 -16.21 -11.35
C ASP A 48 4.14 -15.55 -12.65
N ILE A 49 2.93 -14.99 -12.62
CA ILE A 49 2.36 -14.25 -13.76
C ILE A 49 3.20 -13.01 -14.13
N ILE A 50 3.72 -12.28 -13.14
CA ILE A 50 4.57 -11.12 -13.38
C ILE A 50 5.87 -11.56 -14.06
N GLN A 51 6.51 -12.61 -13.57
CA GLN A 51 7.75 -13.13 -14.12
C GLN A 51 7.56 -13.63 -15.57
N GLU A 52 6.46 -14.33 -15.86
CA GLU A 52 6.12 -14.79 -17.22
C GLU A 52 5.90 -13.62 -18.19
N LYS A 53 5.25 -12.53 -17.74
CA LYS A 53 4.90 -11.40 -18.61
C LYS A 53 5.99 -10.35 -18.76
N THR A 54 6.81 -10.15 -17.75
CA THR A 54 7.82 -9.07 -17.74
C THR A 54 9.23 -9.56 -17.95
N GLU A 55 9.47 -10.89 -17.83
CA GLU A 55 10.82 -11.51 -17.87
C GLU A 55 11.80 -10.94 -16.83
N LYS A 56 11.27 -10.24 -15.80
CA LYS A 56 12.01 -9.61 -14.71
C LYS A 56 11.76 -10.34 -13.39
N ASP A 57 12.63 -10.11 -12.41
CA ASP A 57 12.38 -10.58 -11.05
C ASP A 57 11.09 -9.94 -10.49
N ALA A 58 10.11 -10.78 -10.16
CA ALA A 58 8.83 -10.33 -9.64
C ALA A 58 8.97 -9.52 -8.33
N LEU A 59 10.00 -9.80 -7.52
CA LEU A 59 10.25 -9.06 -6.28
C LEU A 59 10.73 -7.63 -6.57
N GLU A 60 11.58 -7.43 -7.58
CA GLU A 60 12.02 -6.10 -8.00
C GLU A 60 10.84 -5.29 -8.56
N VAL A 61 10.07 -5.87 -9.48
CA VAL A 61 8.87 -5.23 -10.03
C VAL A 61 7.88 -4.84 -8.91
N PHE A 62 7.71 -5.70 -7.90
CA PHE A 62 6.87 -5.39 -6.76
C PHE A 62 7.42 -4.24 -5.89
N ARG A 63 8.73 -4.16 -5.70
CA ARG A 63 9.35 -3.04 -4.96
C ARG A 63 9.15 -1.72 -5.69
N ASP A 64 9.40 -1.68 -6.99
CA ASP A 64 9.20 -0.50 -7.83
C ASP A 64 7.74 -0.06 -7.82
N ALA A 65 6.81 -1.00 -7.98
CA ALA A 65 5.38 -0.75 -7.88
C ALA A 65 5.00 -0.13 -6.52
N LEU A 66 5.52 -0.69 -5.43
CA LEU A 66 5.22 -0.20 -4.08
C LEU A 66 5.78 1.21 -3.86
N GLU A 67 7.00 1.52 -4.34
CA GLU A 67 7.55 2.88 -4.29
C GLU A 67 6.68 3.87 -5.05
N ASN A 68 6.20 3.49 -6.21
CA ASN A 68 5.30 4.32 -7.02
C ASN A 68 3.92 4.54 -6.38
N ILE A 69 3.46 3.64 -5.52
CA ILE A 69 2.16 3.78 -4.82
C ILE A 69 2.31 4.54 -3.49
N MET A 70 3.45 4.44 -2.82
CA MET A 70 3.63 5.01 -1.49
C MET A 70 3.54 6.54 -1.49
N PRO A 71 2.62 7.16 -0.69
CA PRO A 71 2.49 8.60 -0.61
C PRO A 71 3.57 9.22 0.28
N THR A 72 4.02 10.42 -0.06
CA THR A 72 4.89 11.25 0.79
C THR A 72 4.10 12.19 1.70
N LEU A 73 2.90 12.61 1.26
CA LEU A 73 2.02 13.52 1.97
C LEU A 73 0.65 12.89 2.19
N GLU A 74 0.02 13.20 3.31
CA GLU A 74 -1.39 12.90 3.59
C GLU A 74 -2.06 14.13 4.24
N CYS A 75 -3.38 14.25 4.11
CA CYS A 75 -4.14 15.27 4.82
C CYS A 75 -4.76 14.66 6.09
N LYS A 76 -4.61 15.38 7.21
CA LYS A 76 -5.33 15.07 8.46
C LYS A 76 -6.31 16.16 8.78
N THR A 77 -7.52 15.77 9.17
CA THR A 77 -8.52 16.72 9.63
C THR A 77 -8.14 17.23 11.01
N ARG A 78 -8.07 18.53 11.17
CA ARG A 78 -7.90 19.25 12.44
C ARG A 78 -9.06 20.19 12.67
N ARG A 79 -9.57 20.22 13.90
CA ARG A 79 -10.63 21.14 14.30
C ARG A 79 -10.01 22.35 15.00
N VAL A 80 -10.20 23.51 14.40
CA VAL A 80 -9.69 24.79 14.92
C VAL A 80 -10.84 25.79 14.93
N GLY A 81 -11.14 26.39 16.09
CA GLY A 81 -12.19 27.41 16.21
C GLY A 81 -13.59 26.95 15.76
N GLY A 82 -13.90 25.63 15.87
CA GLY A 82 -15.18 25.06 15.44
C GLY A 82 -15.25 24.63 13.98
N ALA A 83 -14.31 24.99 13.13
CA ALA A 83 -14.20 24.54 11.74
C ALA A 83 -13.21 23.37 11.59
N ASN A 84 -13.46 22.49 10.61
CA ASN A 84 -12.59 21.37 10.29
C ASN A 84 -11.72 21.73 9.10
N TYR A 85 -10.39 21.67 9.28
CA TYR A 85 -9.41 21.92 8.24
C TYR A 85 -8.67 20.66 7.86
N GLN A 86 -8.41 20.48 6.55
CA GLN A 86 -7.55 19.42 6.04
C GLN A 86 -6.11 19.93 6.06
N VAL A 87 -5.29 19.41 6.99
CA VAL A 87 -3.92 19.85 7.18
C VAL A 87 -2.97 18.85 6.52
N PRO A 88 -2.16 19.28 5.52
CA PRO A 88 -1.18 18.41 4.89
C PRO A 88 -0.03 18.09 5.85
N MET A 89 0.35 16.83 5.91
CA MET A 89 1.43 16.32 6.77
C MET A 89 2.28 15.31 6.02
N GLU A 90 3.57 15.27 6.32
CA GLU A 90 4.46 14.22 5.84
C GLU A 90 4.10 12.88 6.46
N VAL A 91 4.16 11.84 5.65
CA VAL A 91 3.85 10.47 6.08
C VAL A 91 5.12 9.79 6.58
N ARG A 92 5.09 9.23 7.79
CA ARG A 92 6.22 8.46 8.34
C ARG A 92 6.49 7.21 7.50
N PRO A 93 7.76 6.76 7.34
CA PRO A 93 8.12 5.63 6.46
C PRO A 93 7.30 4.36 6.70
N VAL A 94 7.07 3.99 7.96
CA VAL A 94 6.26 2.80 8.30
C VAL A 94 4.81 2.94 7.82
N ARG A 95 4.25 4.15 7.91
CA ARG A 95 2.89 4.43 7.45
C ARG A 95 2.80 4.49 5.94
N ARG A 96 3.83 5.06 5.27
CA ARG A 96 3.93 5.06 3.79
C ARG A 96 3.78 3.64 3.25
N GLN A 97 4.57 2.71 3.78
CA GLN A 97 4.51 1.29 3.41
C GLN A 97 3.13 0.67 3.67
N THR A 98 2.53 0.97 4.83
CA THR A 98 1.19 0.47 5.17
C THR A 98 0.12 0.99 4.23
N LEU A 99 0.17 2.27 3.86
CA LEU A 99 -0.76 2.88 2.91
C LEU A 99 -0.58 2.30 1.51
N GLY A 100 0.66 2.15 1.05
CA GLY A 100 0.97 1.54 -0.25
C GLY A 100 0.39 0.12 -0.37
N LEU A 101 0.63 -0.74 0.61
CA LEU A 101 0.09 -2.11 0.61
C LEU A 101 -1.45 -2.13 0.70
N ARG A 102 -2.04 -1.24 1.49
CA ARG A 102 -3.50 -1.13 1.60
C ARG A 102 -4.14 -0.70 0.28
N TRP A 103 -3.58 0.29 -0.38
CA TRP A 103 -4.11 0.77 -1.66
C TRP A 103 -3.90 -0.26 -2.75
N LEU A 104 -2.71 -0.86 -2.85
CA LEU A 104 -2.46 -1.96 -3.79
C LEU A 104 -3.52 -3.07 -3.62
N THR A 105 -3.75 -3.55 -2.41
CA THR A 105 -4.73 -4.61 -2.14
C THR A 105 -6.17 -4.18 -2.47
N ALA A 106 -6.55 -2.95 -2.11
CA ALA A 106 -7.90 -2.44 -2.34
C ALA A 106 -8.20 -2.30 -3.85
N TYR A 107 -7.27 -1.74 -4.60
CA TYR A 107 -7.45 -1.53 -6.04
C TYR A 107 -7.27 -2.81 -6.85
N SER A 108 -6.42 -3.75 -6.42
CA SER A 108 -6.39 -5.10 -7.01
C SER A 108 -7.74 -5.80 -6.89
N ARG A 109 -8.41 -5.69 -5.73
CA ARG A 109 -9.76 -6.27 -5.55
C ARG A 109 -10.83 -5.63 -6.44
N ALA A 110 -10.67 -4.36 -6.79
CA ALA A 110 -11.61 -3.62 -7.63
C ALA A 110 -11.45 -3.90 -9.13
N ARG A 111 -10.40 -4.61 -9.55
CA ARG A 111 -10.15 -4.97 -10.95
C ARG A 111 -11.15 -6.02 -11.45
N GLY A 112 -11.30 -6.11 -12.77
CA GLY A 112 -12.27 -6.98 -13.43
C GLY A 112 -11.76 -8.37 -13.84
N GLU A 113 -10.45 -8.68 -13.65
CA GLU A 113 -9.90 -9.98 -14.00
C GLU A 113 -10.54 -11.11 -13.18
N ARG A 114 -10.47 -12.33 -13.67
CA ARG A 114 -11.17 -13.47 -13.11
C ARG A 114 -10.65 -13.87 -11.72
N THR A 115 -9.35 -14.03 -11.59
CA THR A 115 -8.72 -14.51 -10.33
C THR A 115 -8.05 -13.36 -9.57
N MET A 116 -7.94 -13.51 -8.24
CA MET A 116 -7.25 -12.50 -7.44
C MET A 116 -5.74 -12.43 -7.75
N ALA A 117 -5.13 -13.54 -8.17
CA ALA A 117 -3.73 -13.56 -8.60
C ALA A 117 -3.52 -12.71 -9.86
N GLU A 118 -4.39 -12.84 -10.86
CA GLU A 118 -4.36 -12.01 -12.08
C GLU A 118 -4.58 -10.52 -11.78
N ARG A 119 -5.55 -10.21 -10.91
CA ARG A 119 -5.85 -8.85 -10.46
C ARG A 119 -4.66 -8.20 -9.77
N LEU A 120 -4.02 -8.94 -8.86
CA LEU A 120 -2.85 -8.46 -8.14
C LEU A 120 -1.66 -8.28 -9.08
N ALA A 121 -1.39 -9.23 -9.96
CA ALA A 121 -0.33 -9.13 -10.96
C ALA A 121 -0.53 -7.94 -11.89
N GLY A 122 -1.76 -7.74 -12.39
CA GLY A 122 -2.12 -6.60 -13.22
C GLY A 122 -1.87 -5.27 -12.53
N GLU A 123 -2.33 -5.10 -11.28
CA GLU A 123 -2.13 -3.84 -10.54
C GLU A 123 -0.66 -3.58 -10.22
N ILE A 124 0.13 -4.63 -9.89
CA ILE A 124 1.59 -4.49 -9.66
C ILE A 124 2.30 -4.05 -10.93
N MET A 125 2.02 -4.67 -12.08
CA MET A 125 2.65 -4.30 -13.35
C MET A 125 2.27 -2.87 -13.78
N ASP A 126 1.01 -2.49 -13.66
CA ASP A 126 0.56 -1.14 -13.96
C ASP A 126 1.25 -0.12 -13.03
N ALA A 127 1.32 -0.42 -11.74
CA ALA A 127 1.97 0.45 -10.77
C ALA A 127 3.50 0.56 -10.98
N ALA A 128 4.17 -0.50 -11.38
CA ALA A 128 5.59 -0.46 -11.76
C ALA A 128 5.84 0.50 -12.93
N ASN A 129 4.88 0.57 -13.87
CA ASN A 129 4.90 1.52 -14.98
C ASN A 129 4.34 2.91 -14.61
N ASN A 130 4.17 3.19 -13.32
CA ASN A 130 3.60 4.44 -12.78
C ASN A 130 2.19 4.75 -13.32
N THR A 131 1.38 3.72 -13.55
CA THR A 131 -0.01 3.78 -13.99
C THR A 131 -0.91 3.00 -13.04
N GLY A 132 -2.20 2.88 -13.34
CA GLY A 132 -3.14 2.10 -12.53
C GLY A 132 -3.82 2.89 -11.42
N SER A 133 -4.81 2.24 -10.81
CA SER A 133 -5.71 2.89 -9.85
C SER A 133 -5.05 3.20 -8.51
N ALA A 134 -4.11 2.38 -8.07
CA ALA A 134 -3.37 2.60 -6.84
C ALA A 134 -2.44 3.82 -6.94
N VAL A 135 -1.78 4.00 -8.09
CA VAL A 135 -0.95 5.19 -8.37
C VAL A 135 -1.81 6.44 -8.46
N LYS A 136 -2.95 6.35 -9.16
CA LYS A 136 -3.91 7.46 -9.22
C LYS A 136 -4.36 7.90 -7.82
N LYS A 137 -4.59 6.96 -6.90
CA LYS A 137 -4.92 7.28 -5.50
C LYS A 137 -3.82 8.06 -4.80
N ARG A 138 -2.55 7.73 -5.05
CA ARG A 138 -1.41 8.51 -4.53
C ARG A 138 -1.45 9.94 -5.09
N GLU A 139 -1.65 10.09 -6.41
CA GLU A 139 -1.72 11.40 -7.06
C GLU A 139 -2.87 12.24 -6.52
N ASP A 140 -4.07 11.68 -6.38
CA ASP A 140 -5.22 12.35 -5.79
C ASP A 140 -4.94 12.81 -4.36
N THR A 141 -4.25 11.98 -3.57
CA THR A 141 -3.87 12.31 -2.20
C THR A 141 -2.84 13.46 -2.17
N HIS A 142 -1.84 13.45 -3.06
CA HIS A 142 -0.86 14.52 -3.18
C HIS A 142 -1.50 15.83 -3.68
N LYS A 143 -2.38 15.75 -4.68
CA LYS A 143 -3.13 16.90 -5.20
C LYS A 143 -4.02 17.52 -4.12
N MET A 144 -4.67 16.69 -3.29
CA MET A 144 -5.43 17.18 -2.13
C MET A 144 -4.52 17.88 -1.12
N ALA A 145 -3.34 17.34 -0.83
CA ALA A 145 -2.38 17.96 0.08
C ALA A 145 -1.85 19.29 -0.45
N GLU A 146 -1.60 19.39 -1.75
CA GLU A 146 -1.16 20.61 -2.41
C GLU A 146 -2.25 21.69 -2.37
N SER A 147 -3.50 21.33 -2.68
CA SER A 147 -4.65 22.26 -2.62
C SER A 147 -4.87 22.82 -1.20
N ASN A 148 -4.52 22.06 -0.16
CA ASN A 148 -4.67 22.47 1.24
C ASN A 148 -3.37 23.02 1.85
N LYS A 149 -2.36 23.33 1.04
CA LYS A 149 -1.04 23.81 1.50
C LYS A 149 -1.13 25.08 2.36
N ALA A 150 -2.12 25.92 2.12
CA ALA A 150 -2.37 27.13 2.89
C ALA A 150 -2.64 26.85 4.39
N PHE A 151 -3.14 25.66 4.74
CA PHE A 151 -3.44 25.25 6.11
C PHE A 151 -2.28 24.49 6.80
N ALA A 152 -1.11 24.42 6.17
CA ALA A 152 0.06 23.72 6.72
C ALA A 152 0.54 24.28 8.07
N HIS A 153 0.27 25.57 8.36
CA HIS A 153 0.61 26.23 9.61
C HIS A 153 -0.20 25.70 10.81
N PHE A 154 -1.31 24.99 10.61
CA PHE A 154 -2.06 24.30 11.67
C PHE A 154 -1.46 22.91 12.03
N ARG A 155 -0.26 22.64 11.59
CA ARG A 155 0.50 21.43 11.89
C ARG A 155 1.21 21.56 13.24
N TRP A 156 0.63 21.03 14.31
CA TRP A 156 1.24 20.85 15.63
C TRP A 156 1.00 19.42 16.17
#